data_6e2b30b4e72ea06c2b29fc4c1da5d267
#
_entry.id   6e2b30b4e72ea06c2b29fc4c1da5d267
#
_cell.length_a   1.000
_cell.length_b   1.000
_cell.length_c   1.000
_cell.angle_alpha   90.00
_cell.angle_beta   90.00
_cell.angle_gamma   90.00
#
_symmetry.space_group_name_H-M   'P 1'
#
loop_
_entity.id
_entity.type
_entity.pdbx_description
1 polymer ?
#
loop_
_entity_poly.entity_id
_entity_poly.type
_entity_poly.pdbx_seq_one_letter_code
_entity_poly.pdbx_strand_id
1 'polypeptide(L)'
;EDLDLDESVISSGKEIIKKAEKKTNEIIELYNKGEFERIPGKTEEESREIRILHVLNEVRTKIGEIVKKEFPKDNPVSSMINSGGGGNILNITQMACCVGQQALWGKRIDVGYDKRTLSFFKKRDLSPISRGFIASSFIKGLRPDEFFFGAITGRDSLMDTALRTPKSGYLYRRLANALQDLKAEYDGTIRDSNNSIIQYKYGDDGIDISQLHTNGKLNPGEAIGIITAQSFGEPSTQMALNVFHFAGVAEMQITMGLPRLIEIFDARKKPSSPKMEIYLSKEHNNEKDAKILAEKIKEVTLKEIASEINLNFSDKNIEIKIDKKGLKQTHISIKRVVEKLNDLGFNAKEKSDSIILNASEFSFKEIYQLKEKLKKTIISGIKDVKQVLIIKKERDFVIITLGSNLKKIIELKEVNKDKLISNDLHEVAEVFGIEAARQLIINEIYDVINTQGLNIDIRHLKLVADVMTNTGKVKGVTRMGIIAQKSSILARATFETPEKQFVN
;
A
#
# COMPACT_ATOMS: atom_id res chain seq x y z
N GLU A 1 -1.80 -33.25 23.56
CA GLU A 1 -1.93 -32.96 25.02
C GLU A 1 -1.70 -31.47 25.28
N ASP A 2 -0.58 -30.85 24.81
CA ASP A 2 -0.26 -29.44 25.10
C ASP A 2 -1.17 -28.41 24.41
N LEU A 3 -2.00 -28.84 23.46
CA LEU A 3 -2.89 -27.98 22.67
C LEU A 3 -4.36 -28.35 22.84
N ASP A 4 -4.69 -29.20 23.81
CA ASP A 4 -6.08 -29.55 24.09
C ASP A 4 -6.82 -28.33 24.66
N LEU A 5 -7.88 -27.92 23.96
CA LEU A 5 -8.80 -26.88 24.38
C LEU A 5 -10.08 -27.51 24.89
N ASP A 6 -10.70 -26.86 25.84
CA ASP A 6 -12.02 -27.28 26.36
C ASP A 6 -13.05 -27.38 25.24
N GLU A 7 -13.91 -28.38 25.29
CA GLU A 7 -15.00 -28.60 24.32
C GLU A 7 -15.91 -27.37 24.17
N SER A 8 -16.03 -26.56 25.20
CA SER A 8 -16.77 -25.29 25.21
C SER A 8 -16.20 -24.29 24.23
N VAL A 9 -14.86 -24.17 24.15
CA VAL A 9 -14.14 -23.27 23.24
C VAL A 9 -14.31 -23.74 21.79
N ILE A 10 -14.16 -25.03 21.57
CA ILE A 10 -14.34 -25.64 20.24
C ILE A 10 -15.81 -25.50 19.78
N SER A 11 -16.79 -25.66 20.65
CA SER A 11 -18.19 -25.46 20.30
C SER A 11 -18.53 -24.01 19.97
N SER A 12 -18.02 -23.06 20.76
CA SER A 12 -18.15 -21.62 20.50
C SER A 12 -17.51 -21.23 19.18
N GLY A 13 -16.36 -21.80 18.86
CA GLY A 13 -15.70 -21.62 17.57
C GLY A 13 -16.56 -22.10 16.39
N LYS A 14 -17.18 -23.27 16.51
CA LYS A 14 -18.09 -23.80 15.49
C LYS A 14 -19.33 -22.93 15.28
N GLU A 15 -19.87 -22.31 16.34
CA GLU A 15 -20.99 -21.37 16.21
C GLU A 15 -20.61 -20.11 15.45
N ILE A 16 -19.41 -19.57 15.72
CA ILE A 16 -18.89 -18.40 15.00
C ILE A 16 -18.72 -18.71 13.51
N ILE A 17 -18.19 -19.89 13.18
CA ILE A 17 -18.05 -20.36 11.80
C ILE A 17 -19.41 -20.43 11.12
N LYS A 18 -20.41 -21.08 11.73
CA LYS A 18 -21.77 -21.18 11.18
C LYS A 18 -22.42 -19.81 10.96
N LYS A 19 -22.24 -18.88 11.91
CA LYS A 19 -22.75 -17.50 11.78
C LYS A 19 -22.09 -16.76 10.60
N ALA A 20 -20.78 -16.95 10.40
CA ALA A 20 -20.06 -16.34 9.28
C ALA A 20 -20.47 -16.94 7.93
N GLU A 21 -20.64 -18.25 7.85
CA GLU A 21 -21.15 -18.93 6.64
C GLU A 21 -22.55 -18.43 6.28
N LYS A 22 -23.43 -18.27 7.26
CA LYS A 22 -24.79 -17.73 7.05
C LYS A 22 -24.72 -16.30 6.50
N LYS A 23 -23.93 -15.42 7.11
CA LYS A 23 -23.73 -14.05 6.62
C LYS A 23 -23.14 -14.01 5.20
N THR A 24 -22.21 -14.89 4.90
CA THR A 24 -21.63 -14.99 3.56
C THR A 24 -22.66 -15.39 2.52
N ASN A 25 -23.54 -16.35 2.85
CA ASN A 25 -24.63 -16.79 1.97
C ASN A 25 -25.65 -15.67 1.77
N GLU A 26 -25.99 -14.89 2.80
CA GLU A 26 -26.84 -13.69 2.69
C GLU A 26 -26.25 -12.66 1.73
N ILE A 27 -24.95 -12.40 1.80
CA ILE A 27 -24.24 -11.49 0.85
C ILE A 27 -24.33 -12.02 -0.59
N ILE A 28 -24.15 -13.32 -0.78
CA ILE A 28 -24.24 -13.95 -2.10
C ILE A 28 -25.67 -13.88 -2.66
N GLU A 29 -26.68 -14.07 -1.82
CA GLU A 29 -28.10 -13.95 -2.21
C GLU A 29 -28.45 -12.52 -2.61
N LEU A 30 -28.03 -11.50 -1.83
CA LEU A 30 -28.23 -10.09 -2.15
C LEU A 30 -27.58 -9.72 -3.50
N TYR A 31 -26.38 -10.24 -3.73
CA TYR A 31 -25.70 -10.06 -5.01
C TYR A 31 -26.47 -10.69 -6.19
N ASN A 32 -26.95 -11.93 -6.01
CA ASN A 32 -27.73 -12.63 -7.05
C ASN A 32 -29.08 -11.96 -7.34
N LYS A 33 -29.68 -11.28 -6.33
CA LYS A 33 -30.90 -10.49 -6.49
C LYS A 33 -30.69 -9.11 -7.13
N GLY A 34 -29.42 -8.65 -7.25
CA GLY A 34 -29.09 -7.32 -7.76
C GLY A 34 -29.35 -6.16 -6.78
N GLU A 35 -29.61 -6.47 -5.51
CA GLU A 35 -29.85 -5.51 -4.43
C GLU A 35 -28.55 -5.13 -3.66
N PHE A 36 -27.40 -5.51 -4.19
CA PHE A 36 -26.13 -5.34 -3.53
C PHE A 36 -25.59 -3.90 -3.67
N GLU A 37 -25.31 -3.24 -2.55
CA GLU A 37 -24.67 -1.93 -2.54
C GLU A 37 -23.21 -2.02 -2.95
N ARG A 38 -22.88 -1.36 -4.05
CA ARG A 38 -21.52 -1.26 -4.58
C ARG A 38 -20.66 -0.33 -3.73
N ILE A 39 -19.43 -0.74 -3.43
CA ILE A 39 -18.43 0.14 -2.84
C ILE A 39 -17.99 1.18 -3.88
N PRO A 40 -17.94 2.47 -3.55
CA PRO A 40 -17.52 3.53 -4.47
C PRO A 40 -16.14 3.23 -5.08
N GLY A 41 -16.04 3.31 -6.42
CA GLY A 41 -14.78 3.08 -7.15
C GLY A 41 -14.42 1.63 -7.44
N LYS A 42 -15.27 0.63 -7.09
CA LYS A 42 -15.04 -0.80 -7.37
C LYS A 42 -16.20 -1.40 -8.16
N THR A 43 -15.96 -2.51 -8.82
CA THR A 43 -17.03 -3.28 -9.49
C THR A 43 -17.92 -3.98 -8.45
N GLU A 44 -19.11 -4.41 -8.85
CA GLU A 44 -20.01 -5.17 -7.97
C GLU A 44 -19.37 -6.49 -7.50
N GLU A 45 -18.64 -7.15 -8.40
CA GLU A 45 -17.92 -8.39 -8.10
C GLU A 45 -16.81 -8.16 -7.08
N GLU A 46 -15.99 -7.12 -7.27
CA GLU A 46 -14.93 -6.75 -6.32
C GLU A 46 -15.50 -6.37 -4.96
N SER A 47 -16.59 -5.60 -4.94
CA SER A 47 -17.25 -5.18 -3.71
C SER A 47 -17.81 -6.37 -2.92
N ARG A 48 -18.41 -7.34 -3.61
CA ARG A 48 -18.86 -8.60 -3.01
C ARG A 48 -17.71 -9.38 -2.41
N GLU A 49 -16.62 -9.60 -3.18
CA GLU A 49 -15.47 -10.38 -2.71
C GLU A 49 -14.81 -9.74 -1.47
N ILE A 50 -14.70 -8.42 -1.43
CA ILE A 50 -14.15 -7.71 -0.26
C ILE A 50 -15.03 -7.92 0.98
N ARG A 51 -16.36 -7.77 0.86
CA ARG A 51 -17.26 -7.97 2.01
C ARG A 51 -17.21 -9.42 2.52
N ILE A 52 -17.19 -10.39 1.61
CA ILE A 52 -17.08 -11.81 1.98
C ILE A 52 -15.74 -12.08 2.68
N LEU A 53 -14.64 -11.59 2.10
CA LEU A 53 -13.31 -11.77 2.67
C LEU A 53 -13.22 -11.16 4.08
N HIS A 54 -13.81 -9.99 4.29
CA HIS A 54 -13.88 -9.34 5.60
C HIS A 54 -14.60 -10.20 6.63
N VAL A 55 -15.79 -10.71 6.31
CA VAL A 55 -16.57 -11.58 7.19
C VAL A 55 -15.79 -12.85 7.55
N LEU A 56 -15.15 -13.49 6.59
CA LEU A 56 -14.41 -14.74 6.80
C LEU A 56 -13.09 -14.54 7.57
N ASN A 57 -12.39 -13.41 7.36
CA ASN A 57 -11.20 -13.07 8.14
C ASN A 57 -11.52 -12.74 9.59
N GLU A 58 -12.68 -12.10 9.85
CA GLU A 58 -13.14 -11.77 11.18
C GLU A 58 -13.37 -13.02 12.06
N VAL A 59 -13.71 -14.16 11.44
CA VAL A 59 -13.87 -15.46 12.14
C VAL A 59 -12.59 -15.81 12.90
N ARG A 60 -11.46 -15.79 12.22
CA ARG A 60 -10.17 -16.15 12.81
C ARG A 60 -9.78 -15.22 13.97
N THR A 61 -10.05 -13.94 13.84
CA THR A 61 -9.78 -12.95 14.88
C THR A 61 -10.66 -13.21 16.11
N LYS A 62 -11.97 -13.39 15.92
CA LYS A 62 -12.92 -13.66 17.02
C LYS A 62 -12.61 -14.96 17.75
N ILE A 63 -12.29 -16.02 17.02
CA ILE A 63 -11.90 -17.30 17.65
C ILE A 63 -10.57 -17.11 18.40
N GLY A 64 -9.60 -16.36 17.83
CA GLY A 64 -8.33 -16.06 18.49
C GLY A 64 -8.50 -15.31 19.82
N GLU A 65 -9.48 -14.38 19.90
CA GLU A 65 -9.80 -13.68 21.15
C GLU A 65 -10.36 -14.62 22.23
N ILE A 66 -11.20 -15.58 21.84
CA ILE A 66 -11.72 -16.60 22.77
C ILE A 66 -10.60 -17.51 23.24
N VAL A 67 -9.81 -18.03 22.30
CA VAL A 67 -8.65 -18.88 22.62
C VAL A 67 -7.68 -18.16 23.57
N LYS A 68 -7.40 -16.87 23.33
CA LYS A 68 -6.52 -16.07 24.18
C LYS A 68 -7.03 -15.95 25.62
N LYS A 69 -8.34 -15.93 25.83
CA LYS A 69 -8.96 -15.82 27.17
C LYS A 69 -8.97 -17.14 27.91
N GLU A 70 -9.27 -18.22 27.21
CA GLU A 70 -9.53 -19.55 27.79
C GLU A 70 -8.28 -20.44 27.80
N PHE A 71 -7.21 -20.08 27.07
CA PHE A 71 -5.98 -20.90 27.02
C PHE A 71 -5.23 -20.85 28.36
N PRO A 72 -4.85 -21.99 28.95
CA PRO A 72 -4.18 -22.05 30.22
C PRO A 72 -2.86 -21.24 30.24
N LYS A 73 -2.68 -20.42 31.27
CA LYS A 73 -1.48 -19.57 31.40
C LYS A 73 -0.22 -20.39 31.70
N ASP A 74 -0.37 -21.50 32.40
CA ASP A 74 0.73 -22.39 32.82
C ASP A 74 1.16 -23.38 31.73
N ASN A 75 0.54 -23.29 30.55
CA ASN A 75 0.87 -24.13 29.41
C ASN A 75 2.22 -23.71 28.78
N PRO A 76 3.12 -24.65 28.42
CA PRO A 76 4.41 -24.36 27.79
C PRO A 76 4.30 -23.50 26.54
N VAL A 77 3.28 -23.75 25.69
CA VAL A 77 3.03 -22.98 24.46
C VAL A 77 2.61 -21.55 24.78
N SER A 78 1.77 -21.36 25.83
CA SER A 78 1.41 -20.03 26.32
C SER A 78 2.63 -19.26 26.80
N SER A 79 3.52 -19.91 27.54
CA SER A 79 4.76 -19.34 28.03
C SER A 79 5.68 -18.91 26.88
N MET A 80 5.82 -19.73 25.83
CA MET A 80 6.61 -19.39 24.64
C MET A 80 6.06 -18.16 23.91
N ILE A 81 4.74 -18.06 23.76
CA ILE A 81 4.09 -16.93 23.08
C ILE A 81 4.21 -15.66 23.94
N ASN A 82 3.91 -15.75 25.23
CA ASN A 82 3.91 -14.60 26.14
C ASN A 82 5.33 -14.04 26.38
N SER A 83 6.34 -14.87 26.36
CA SER A 83 7.74 -14.46 26.47
C SER A 83 8.31 -13.84 25.20
N GLY A 84 7.57 -13.92 24.06
CA GLY A 84 8.08 -13.51 22.76
C GLY A 84 9.12 -14.45 22.15
N GLY A 85 9.34 -15.63 22.73
CA GLY A 85 10.34 -16.60 22.27
C GLY A 85 9.95 -17.30 20.97
N GLY A 86 8.66 -17.34 20.61
CA GLY A 86 8.19 -17.88 19.33
C GLY A 86 6.69 -18.16 19.30
N GLY A 87 6.14 -18.22 18.08
CA GLY A 87 4.73 -18.42 17.84
C GLY A 87 3.85 -17.21 18.19
N ASN A 88 2.57 -17.33 17.88
CA ASN A 88 1.56 -16.36 18.28
C ASN A 88 0.22 -17.06 18.55
N ILE A 89 -0.75 -16.34 19.10
CA ILE A 89 -2.08 -16.87 19.42
C ILE A 89 -2.80 -17.42 18.17
N LEU A 90 -2.50 -16.88 17.01
CA LEU A 90 -3.04 -17.32 15.74
C LEU A 90 -2.64 -18.76 15.41
N ASN A 91 -1.40 -19.14 15.75
CA ASN A 91 -0.91 -20.51 15.52
C ASN A 91 -1.72 -21.51 16.34
N ILE A 92 -2.00 -21.19 17.64
CA ILE A 92 -2.85 -22.04 18.49
C ILE A 92 -4.26 -22.11 17.91
N THR A 93 -4.81 -20.98 17.50
CA THR A 93 -6.15 -20.93 16.89
C THR A 93 -6.26 -21.83 15.65
N GLN A 94 -5.26 -21.82 14.78
CA GLN A 94 -5.23 -22.66 13.58
C GLN A 94 -5.02 -24.14 13.91
N MET A 95 -4.18 -24.44 14.88
CA MET A 95 -3.96 -25.83 15.30
C MET A 95 -5.18 -26.44 15.98
N ALA A 96 -5.81 -25.73 16.90
CA ALA A 96 -6.86 -26.31 17.76
C ALA A 96 -8.29 -26.07 17.26
N CYS A 97 -8.60 -24.93 16.64
CA CYS A 97 -9.97 -24.53 16.31
C CYS A 97 -10.29 -24.46 14.82
N CYS A 98 -9.62 -23.56 14.08
CA CYS A 98 -9.93 -23.27 12.68
C CYS A 98 -8.75 -22.63 11.95
N VAL A 99 -8.41 -23.16 10.77
CA VAL A 99 -7.36 -22.58 9.94
C VAL A 99 -7.81 -21.27 9.30
N GLY A 100 -9.08 -21.17 8.88
CA GLY A 100 -9.70 -19.95 8.34
C GLY A 100 -9.53 -19.78 6.83
N GLN A 101 -9.85 -18.57 6.35
CA GLN A 101 -9.81 -18.26 4.92
C GLN A 101 -8.37 -18.24 4.37
N GLN A 102 -8.15 -19.01 3.32
CA GLN A 102 -6.94 -18.98 2.52
C GLN A 102 -7.11 -17.95 1.40
N ALA A 103 -6.08 -17.15 1.18
CA ALA A 103 -6.10 -16.08 0.18
C ALA A 103 -4.82 -16.10 -0.66
N LEU A 104 -4.96 -15.83 -1.95
CA LEU A 104 -3.86 -15.58 -2.86
C LEU A 104 -3.86 -14.12 -3.28
N TRP A 105 -2.75 -13.43 -3.15
CA TRP A 105 -2.60 -12.00 -3.51
C TRP A 105 -3.71 -11.10 -2.94
N GLY A 106 -4.14 -11.40 -1.72
CA GLY A 106 -5.19 -10.65 -1.03
C GLY A 106 -6.62 -10.92 -1.50
N LYS A 107 -6.84 -11.93 -2.34
CA LYS A 107 -8.17 -12.34 -2.84
C LYS A 107 -8.47 -13.79 -2.46
N ARG A 108 -9.76 -14.13 -2.37
CA ARG A 108 -10.15 -15.53 -2.22
C ARG A 108 -9.68 -16.34 -3.44
N ILE A 109 -9.41 -17.62 -3.25
CA ILE A 109 -8.92 -18.49 -4.32
C ILE A 109 -9.99 -18.62 -5.39
N ASP A 110 -9.69 -18.23 -6.63
CA ASP A 110 -10.57 -18.31 -7.79
C ASP A 110 -9.90 -18.99 -9.00
N VAL A 111 -8.61 -19.31 -8.86
CA VAL A 111 -7.78 -19.89 -9.91
C VAL A 111 -7.89 -21.43 -9.89
N GLY A 112 -7.90 -22.05 -11.03
CA GLY A 112 -7.96 -23.49 -11.22
C GLY A 112 -8.55 -23.85 -12.57
N TYR A 113 -9.75 -24.39 -12.58
CA TYR A 113 -10.51 -24.68 -13.79
C TYR A 113 -11.37 -23.50 -14.24
N ASP A 114 -12.05 -23.64 -15.41
CA ASP A 114 -12.97 -22.62 -15.88
C ASP A 114 -14.07 -22.32 -14.83
N LYS A 115 -13.99 -21.13 -14.24
CA LYS A 115 -14.96 -20.59 -13.23
C LYS A 115 -15.19 -21.46 -12.00
N ARG A 116 -14.23 -22.34 -11.64
CA ARG A 116 -14.23 -23.14 -10.40
C ARG A 116 -12.80 -23.45 -9.98
N THR A 117 -12.58 -23.67 -8.70
CA THR A 117 -11.25 -23.96 -8.13
C THR A 117 -10.83 -25.42 -8.31
N LEU A 118 -11.76 -26.35 -8.11
CA LEU A 118 -11.55 -27.79 -8.25
C LEU A 118 -12.65 -28.42 -9.10
N SER A 119 -12.38 -29.58 -9.67
CA SER A 119 -13.26 -30.24 -10.65
C SER A 119 -14.62 -30.67 -10.07
N PHE A 120 -14.71 -30.96 -8.78
CA PHE A 120 -15.92 -31.41 -8.13
C PHE A 120 -16.82 -30.27 -7.61
N PHE A 121 -16.31 -29.03 -7.54
CA PHE A 121 -17.16 -27.88 -7.25
C PHE A 121 -17.97 -27.46 -8.47
N LYS A 122 -19.14 -26.88 -8.21
CA LYS A 122 -20.00 -26.33 -9.27
C LYS A 122 -19.32 -25.13 -9.94
N LYS A 123 -19.58 -24.92 -11.23
CA LYS A 123 -19.11 -23.72 -11.93
C LYS A 123 -19.76 -22.48 -11.30
N ARG A 124 -18.96 -21.42 -11.10
CA ARG A 124 -19.34 -20.14 -10.47
C ARG A 124 -19.82 -20.26 -9.02
N ASP A 125 -19.43 -21.33 -8.32
CA ASP A 125 -19.70 -21.44 -6.91
C ASP A 125 -18.92 -20.38 -6.12
N LEU A 126 -19.63 -19.60 -5.30
CA LEU A 126 -19.10 -18.53 -4.47
C LEU A 126 -19.07 -18.89 -2.98
N SER A 127 -19.46 -20.11 -2.64
CA SER A 127 -19.50 -20.60 -1.26
C SER A 127 -18.11 -20.46 -0.58
N PRO A 128 -18.05 -20.29 0.75
CA PRO A 128 -16.78 -20.22 1.46
C PRO A 128 -15.88 -21.42 1.19
N ILE A 129 -16.43 -22.62 1.24
CA ILE A 129 -15.71 -23.88 1.07
C ILE A 129 -15.08 -23.97 -0.32
N SER A 130 -15.80 -23.61 -1.38
CA SER A 130 -15.30 -23.67 -2.75
C SER A 130 -14.21 -22.66 -3.06
N ARG A 131 -14.07 -21.63 -2.22
CA ARG A 131 -13.15 -20.50 -2.40
C ARG A 131 -12.05 -20.43 -1.35
N GLY A 132 -11.75 -21.56 -0.68
CA GLY A 132 -10.58 -21.70 0.17
C GLY A 132 -10.80 -21.36 1.65
N PHE A 133 -12.04 -21.44 2.16
CA PHE A 133 -12.30 -21.36 3.59
C PHE A 133 -12.11 -22.72 4.23
N ILE A 134 -11.18 -22.84 5.18
CA ILE A 134 -10.85 -24.07 5.91
C ILE A 134 -11.49 -23.97 7.30
N ALA A 135 -12.59 -24.71 7.48
CA ALA A 135 -13.30 -24.75 8.74
C ALA A 135 -12.68 -25.72 9.77
N SER A 136 -11.88 -26.66 9.31
CA SER A 136 -11.18 -27.64 10.14
C SER A 136 -9.93 -27.05 10.80
N SER A 137 -9.47 -27.71 11.85
CA SER A 137 -8.18 -27.42 12.51
C SER A 137 -7.13 -28.46 12.14
N PHE A 138 -5.85 -28.16 12.38
CA PHE A 138 -4.78 -29.12 12.11
C PHE A 138 -4.85 -30.35 13.01
N ILE A 139 -5.24 -30.19 14.29
CA ILE A 139 -5.41 -31.34 15.23
C ILE A 139 -6.53 -32.26 14.77
N LYS A 140 -7.65 -31.70 14.33
CA LYS A 140 -8.79 -32.48 13.84
C LYS A 140 -8.49 -33.19 12.50
N GLY A 141 -7.53 -32.68 11.75
CA GLY A 141 -7.23 -33.09 10.39
C GLY A 141 -8.03 -32.33 9.33
N LEU A 142 -7.42 -32.17 8.18
CA LEU A 142 -7.98 -31.42 7.04
C LEU A 142 -8.59 -32.40 6.02
N ARG A 143 -9.66 -31.97 5.39
CA ARG A 143 -10.17 -32.67 4.19
C ARG A 143 -9.23 -32.47 3.01
N PRO A 144 -9.28 -33.32 1.97
CA PRO A 144 -8.41 -33.21 0.80
C PRO A 144 -8.48 -31.85 0.09
N ASP A 145 -9.68 -31.25 0.00
CA ASP A 145 -9.90 -29.93 -0.56
C ASP A 145 -9.30 -28.82 0.32
N GLU A 146 -9.51 -28.90 1.62
CA GLU A 146 -8.95 -27.94 2.59
C GLU A 146 -7.42 -28.00 2.60
N PHE A 147 -6.85 -29.21 2.58
CA PHE A 147 -5.40 -29.39 2.48
C PHE A 147 -4.84 -28.81 1.19
N PHE A 148 -5.52 -29.02 0.05
CA PHE A 148 -5.08 -28.48 -1.24
C PHE A 148 -5.04 -26.95 -1.24
N PHE A 149 -6.06 -26.29 -0.70
CA PHE A 149 -6.07 -24.83 -0.56
C PHE A 149 -4.97 -24.32 0.38
N GLY A 150 -4.74 -25.00 1.49
CA GLY A 150 -3.61 -24.69 2.38
C GLY A 150 -2.26 -24.88 1.70
N ALA A 151 -2.10 -25.93 0.87
CA ALA A 151 -0.89 -26.20 0.13
C ALA A 151 -0.60 -25.12 -0.95
N ILE A 152 -1.64 -24.62 -1.65
CA ILE A 152 -1.49 -23.52 -2.61
C ILE A 152 -0.99 -22.27 -1.91
N THR A 153 -1.62 -21.86 -0.82
CA THR A 153 -1.24 -20.65 -0.07
C THR A 153 0.15 -20.80 0.55
N GLY A 154 0.46 -21.98 1.12
CA GLY A 154 1.80 -22.29 1.64
C GLY A 154 2.87 -22.24 0.57
N ARG A 155 2.59 -22.75 -0.64
CA ARG A 155 3.51 -22.68 -1.77
C ARG A 155 3.74 -21.24 -2.24
N ASP A 156 2.68 -20.43 -2.31
CA ASP A 156 2.78 -18.99 -2.64
C ASP A 156 3.66 -18.26 -1.62
N SER A 157 3.46 -18.50 -0.32
CA SER A 157 4.27 -17.93 0.76
C SER A 157 5.75 -18.35 0.67
N LEU A 158 6.04 -19.62 0.40
CA LEU A 158 7.40 -20.10 0.24
C LEU A 158 8.09 -19.45 -0.98
N MET A 159 7.37 -19.34 -2.09
CA MET A 159 7.90 -18.70 -3.29
C MET A 159 8.12 -17.19 -3.07
N ASP A 160 7.19 -16.51 -2.40
CA ASP A 160 7.35 -15.10 -2.08
C ASP A 160 8.59 -14.85 -1.21
N THR A 161 8.80 -15.67 -0.18
CA THR A 161 10.02 -15.64 0.65
C THR A 161 11.28 -15.82 -0.19
N ALA A 162 11.32 -16.87 -1.04
CA ALA A 162 12.46 -17.18 -1.88
C ALA A 162 12.79 -16.06 -2.88
N LEU A 163 11.76 -15.36 -3.40
CA LEU A 163 11.92 -14.25 -4.35
C LEU A 163 12.29 -12.92 -3.66
N ARG A 164 11.85 -12.70 -2.42
CA ARG A 164 12.14 -11.46 -1.68
C ARG A 164 13.53 -11.44 -1.07
N THR A 165 14.06 -12.59 -0.63
CA THR A 165 15.40 -12.66 -0.02
C THR A 165 16.51 -12.08 -0.92
N PRO A 166 16.59 -12.40 -2.22
CA PRO A 166 17.54 -11.74 -3.11
C PRO A 166 17.32 -10.23 -3.25
N LYS A 167 16.06 -9.77 -3.20
CA LYS A 167 15.75 -8.32 -3.28
C LYS A 167 16.27 -7.58 -2.05
N SER A 168 16.13 -8.16 -0.86
CA SER A 168 16.70 -7.61 0.38
C SER A 168 18.22 -7.60 0.33
N GLY A 169 18.85 -8.70 -0.12
CA GLY A 169 20.31 -8.77 -0.31
C GLY A 169 20.82 -7.74 -1.30
N TYR A 170 20.11 -7.52 -2.40
CA TYR A 170 20.46 -6.48 -3.38
C TYR A 170 20.30 -5.06 -2.81
N LEU A 171 19.27 -4.81 -2.00
CA LEU A 171 19.11 -3.55 -1.28
C LEU A 171 20.27 -3.29 -0.34
N TYR A 172 20.65 -4.28 0.47
CA TYR A 172 21.81 -4.17 1.35
C TYR A 172 23.09 -3.87 0.58
N ARG A 173 23.37 -4.59 -0.51
CA ARG A 173 24.53 -4.36 -1.37
C ARG A 173 24.57 -2.92 -1.90
N ARG A 174 23.43 -2.36 -2.32
CA ARG A 174 23.34 -0.96 -2.80
C ARG A 174 23.64 0.02 -1.68
N LEU A 175 23.05 -0.17 -0.49
CA LEU A 175 23.30 0.67 0.68
C LEU A 175 24.78 0.62 1.08
N ALA A 176 25.37 -0.56 1.18
CA ALA A 176 26.79 -0.71 1.50
C ALA A 176 27.68 0.02 0.49
N ASN A 177 27.43 -0.13 -0.81
CA ASN A 177 28.20 0.56 -1.85
C ASN A 177 27.97 2.08 -1.86
N ALA A 178 26.78 2.56 -1.50
CA ALA A 178 26.52 3.99 -1.42
C ALA A 178 27.20 4.65 -0.22
N LEU A 179 27.22 3.96 0.92
CA LEU A 179 27.62 4.52 2.20
C LEU A 179 29.07 4.15 2.63
N GLN A 180 29.76 3.24 1.92
CA GLN A 180 31.04 2.65 2.36
C GLN A 180 32.16 3.68 2.61
N ASP A 181 32.12 4.86 2.02
CA ASP A 181 33.11 5.90 2.16
C ASP A 181 32.81 6.90 3.29
N LEU A 182 31.67 6.73 3.97
CA LEU A 182 31.33 7.59 5.10
C LEU A 182 32.03 7.13 6.36
N LYS A 183 32.83 8.02 6.96
CA LYS A 183 33.53 7.78 8.23
C LYS A 183 33.42 8.98 9.16
N ALA A 184 33.60 8.72 10.44
CA ALA A 184 33.73 9.75 11.45
C ALA A 184 35.15 10.34 11.42
N GLU A 185 35.27 11.65 11.34
CA GLU A 185 36.53 12.35 11.40
C GLU A 185 36.88 12.80 12.84
N TYR A 186 38.13 13.23 13.07
CA TYR A 186 38.59 13.65 14.40
C TYR A 186 37.85 14.87 14.96
N ASP A 187 37.26 15.69 14.08
CA ASP A 187 36.43 16.85 14.46
C ASP A 187 34.97 16.46 14.82
N GLY A 188 34.63 15.15 14.76
CA GLY A 188 33.31 14.62 15.04
C GLY A 188 32.33 14.75 13.88
N THR A 189 32.77 15.26 12.71
CA THR A 189 31.92 15.32 11.50
C THR A 189 31.94 13.99 10.76
N ILE A 190 30.84 13.70 10.04
CA ILE A 190 30.78 12.57 9.11
C ILE A 190 31.06 13.10 7.71
N ARG A 191 32.09 12.54 7.06
CA ARG A 191 32.52 12.94 5.73
C ARG A 191 32.60 11.79 4.75
N ASP A 192 32.47 12.15 3.48
CA ASP A 192 32.68 11.24 2.36
C ASP A 192 34.16 11.22 1.89
N SER A 193 34.45 10.42 0.85
CA SER A 193 35.80 10.32 0.25
C SER A 193 36.34 11.63 -0.34
N ASN A 194 35.46 12.59 -0.63
CA ASN A 194 35.82 13.92 -1.15
C ASN A 194 36.00 14.96 -0.04
N ASN A 195 36.00 14.56 1.21
CA ASN A 195 35.99 15.43 2.37
C ASN A 195 34.76 16.35 2.49
N SER A 196 33.68 16.06 1.76
CA SER A 196 32.43 16.79 1.90
C SER A 196 31.75 16.39 3.21
N ILE A 197 31.30 17.38 3.99
CA ILE A 197 30.60 17.14 5.24
C ILE A 197 29.17 16.72 4.93
N ILE A 198 28.81 15.50 5.35
CA ILE A 198 27.45 14.96 5.24
C ILE A 198 26.65 15.31 6.51
N GLN A 199 27.29 15.13 7.68
CA GLN A 199 26.70 15.51 8.96
C GLN A 199 27.75 16.20 9.82
N TYR A 200 27.36 17.26 10.53
CA TYR A 200 28.24 17.93 11.50
C TYR A 200 28.42 17.10 12.76
N LYS A 201 27.38 16.34 13.14
CA LYS A 201 27.40 15.35 14.21
C LYS A 201 26.57 14.16 13.78
N TYR A 202 27.04 12.96 14.04
CA TYR A 202 26.29 11.75 13.75
C TYR A 202 24.94 11.78 14.45
N GLY A 203 23.85 11.63 13.68
CA GLY A 203 22.49 11.58 14.22
C GLY A 203 22.03 12.85 14.95
N ASP A 204 22.72 14.00 14.75
CA ASP A 204 22.56 15.32 15.39
C ASP A 204 23.13 15.41 16.82
N ASP A 205 23.39 14.31 17.53
CA ASP A 205 23.89 14.28 18.91
C ASP A 205 25.35 13.77 19.03
N GLY A 206 25.84 13.02 18.04
CA GLY A 206 27.20 12.49 18.00
C GLY A 206 27.44 11.30 18.94
N ILE A 207 26.38 10.63 19.40
CA ILE A 207 26.45 9.49 20.32
C ILE A 207 26.63 8.20 19.51
N ASP A 208 27.51 7.34 19.98
CA ASP A 208 27.67 5.99 19.47
C ASP A 208 26.52 5.10 19.96
N ILE A 209 25.84 4.43 19.02
CA ILE A 209 24.70 3.56 19.33
C ILE A 209 25.13 2.37 20.18
N SER A 210 26.33 1.84 20.00
CA SER A 210 26.85 0.75 20.80
C SER A 210 27.09 1.15 22.28
N GLN A 211 27.25 2.45 22.54
CA GLN A 211 27.51 3.04 23.83
C GLN A 211 26.38 3.93 24.35
N LEU A 212 25.17 3.66 23.94
CA LEU A 212 23.99 4.48 24.26
C LEU A 212 23.79 4.66 25.78
N HIS A 213 24.05 3.64 26.55
CA HIS A 213 23.90 3.66 28.01
C HIS A 213 24.95 4.55 28.75
N THR A 214 26.09 4.82 28.10
CA THR A 214 27.17 5.63 28.67
C THR A 214 27.28 7.01 28.01
N ASN A 215 26.42 7.32 27.06
CA ASN A 215 26.51 8.53 26.21
C ASN A 215 27.91 8.70 25.57
N GLY A 216 28.51 7.57 25.24
CA GLY A 216 29.85 7.55 24.60
C GLY A 216 29.78 8.21 23.22
N LYS A 217 30.78 9.06 22.96
CA LYS A 217 30.90 9.71 21.64
C LYS A 217 31.41 8.71 20.59
N LEU A 218 31.00 8.92 19.36
CA LEU A 218 31.46 8.15 18.21
C LEU A 218 32.99 8.27 18.10
N ASN A 219 33.68 7.15 17.94
CA ASN A 219 35.13 7.13 17.79
C ASN A 219 35.57 7.67 16.43
N PRO A 220 36.61 8.52 16.38
CA PRO A 220 37.19 8.95 15.10
C PRO A 220 37.70 7.75 14.28
N GLY A 221 37.49 7.79 12.97
CA GLY A 221 37.88 6.72 12.06
C GLY A 221 36.85 5.61 11.90
N GLU A 222 35.74 5.62 12.65
CA GLU A 222 34.72 4.58 12.56
C GLU A 222 33.95 4.64 11.25
N ALA A 223 33.78 3.48 10.59
CA ALA A 223 33.10 3.33 9.31
C ALA A 223 31.57 3.33 9.48
N ILE A 224 31.02 4.45 9.93
CA ILE A 224 29.60 4.57 10.28
C ILE A 224 28.67 4.28 9.13
N GLY A 225 29.10 4.53 7.89
CA GLY A 225 28.32 4.22 6.70
C GLY A 225 28.08 2.72 6.53
N ILE A 226 29.09 1.88 6.78
CA ILE A 226 28.95 0.43 6.71
C ILE A 226 28.06 -0.09 7.86
N ILE A 227 28.24 0.44 9.07
CA ILE A 227 27.41 0.09 10.23
C ILE A 227 25.94 0.42 9.95
N THR A 228 25.68 1.59 9.36
CA THR A 228 24.34 1.98 8.94
C THR A 228 23.77 1.02 7.89
N ALA A 229 24.54 0.67 6.87
CA ALA A 229 24.09 -0.26 5.83
C ALA A 229 23.75 -1.64 6.41
N GLN A 230 24.55 -2.16 7.34
CA GLN A 230 24.30 -3.42 8.05
C GLN A 230 23.04 -3.35 8.90
N SER A 231 22.84 -2.24 9.61
CA SER A 231 21.66 -2.02 10.46
C SER A 231 20.33 -1.95 9.68
N PHE A 232 20.39 -1.63 8.39
CA PHE A 232 19.24 -1.77 7.48
C PHE A 232 19.15 -3.15 6.82
N GLY A 233 20.29 -3.75 6.46
CA GLY A 233 20.36 -5.00 5.73
C GLY A 233 19.77 -6.17 6.50
N GLU A 234 20.11 -6.29 7.78
CA GLU A 234 19.63 -7.37 8.64
C GLU A 234 18.10 -7.32 8.81
N PRO A 235 17.48 -6.22 9.29
CA PRO A 235 16.03 -6.18 9.46
C PRO A 235 15.26 -6.27 8.12
N SER A 236 15.81 -5.76 7.02
CA SER A 236 15.16 -5.84 5.71
C SER A 236 15.00 -7.30 5.23
N THR A 237 15.90 -8.20 5.62
CA THR A 237 15.77 -9.63 5.35
C THR A 237 14.62 -10.25 6.14
N GLN A 238 14.41 -9.82 7.39
CA GLN A 238 13.28 -10.27 8.21
C GLN A 238 11.94 -9.74 7.69
N MET A 239 11.89 -8.54 7.11
CA MET A 239 10.69 -8.00 6.43
C MET A 239 10.21 -8.89 5.29
N ALA A 240 11.10 -9.61 4.62
CA ALA A 240 10.72 -10.54 3.56
C ALA A 240 9.85 -11.71 4.05
N LEU A 241 9.93 -12.06 5.33
CA LEU A 241 9.20 -13.16 5.96
C LEU A 241 7.83 -12.74 6.54
N ASN A 242 7.62 -11.47 6.82
CA ASN A 242 6.42 -10.97 7.49
C ASN A 242 5.49 -10.24 6.51
N VAL A 243 4.48 -10.95 6.01
CA VAL A 243 3.39 -10.34 5.25
C VAL A 243 2.26 -10.00 6.22
N PHE A 244 2.18 -8.76 6.69
CA PHE A 244 1.05 -8.31 7.49
C PHE A 244 -0.11 -7.90 6.58
N HIS A 245 -1.23 -8.58 6.75
CA HIS A 245 -2.51 -8.17 6.19
C HIS A 245 -3.22 -7.26 7.20
N PHE A 246 -3.21 -5.96 6.97
CA PHE A 246 -3.99 -5.04 7.78
C PHE A 246 -5.48 -5.18 7.48
N ALA A 247 -6.24 -5.70 8.45
CA ALA A 247 -7.68 -5.90 8.40
C ALA A 247 -8.42 -4.62 8.71
N GLY A 248 -8.30 -3.55 8.22
CA GLY A 248 -9.07 -2.32 8.55
C GLY A 248 -8.97 -1.22 7.48
N VAL A 249 -7.92 -1.24 6.70
CA VAL A 249 -7.69 -0.31 5.58
C VAL A 249 -7.56 -1.12 4.28
N ALA A 250 -8.27 -2.24 4.20
CA ALA A 250 -8.27 -3.15 3.04
C ALA A 250 -8.76 -2.50 1.75
N GLU A 251 -9.36 -1.33 1.84
CA GLU A 251 -9.83 -0.58 0.68
C GLU A 251 -8.71 0.18 -0.03
N MET A 252 -7.65 0.57 0.68
CA MET A 252 -6.46 1.18 0.09
C MET A 252 -5.32 0.18 0.06
N GLN A 253 -4.97 -0.31 -1.12
CA GLN A 253 -3.77 -1.13 -1.31
C GLN A 253 -2.54 -0.22 -1.20
N ILE A 254 -2.03 -0.05 0.00
CA ILE A 254 -0.81 0.69 0.26
C ILE A 254 0.36 -0.29 0.25
N THR A 255 1.39 0.01 -0.52
CA THR A 255 2.63 -0.76 -0.49
C THR A 255 3.29 -0.60 0.88
N MET A 256 3.54 -1.72 1.57
CA MET A 256 4.14 -1.76 2.90
C MET A 256 5.34 -2.70 2.93
N GLY A 257 6.15 -2.60 3.98
CA GLY A 257 7.32 -3.45 4.18
C GLY A 257 8.44 -3.22 3.17
N LEU A 258 9.15 -4.28 2.81
CA LEU A 258 10.31 -4.22 1.93
C LEU A 258 10.07 -3.52 0.57
N PRO A 259 8.94 -3.73 -0.15
CA PRO A 259 8.68 -3.01 -1.40
C PRO A 259 8.63 -1.49 -1.20
N ARG A 260 8.03 -1.01 -0.11
CA ARG A 260 7.97 0.43 0.18
C ARG A 260 9.35 0.98 0.54
N LEU A 261 10.12 0.24 1.32
CA LEU A 261 11.49 0.62 1.66
C LEU A 261 12.36 0.76 0.40
N ILE A 262 12.24 -0.19 -0.55
CA ILE A 262 12.92 -0.12 -1.85
C ILE A 262 12.47 1.12 -2.64
N GLU A 263 11.18 1.46 -2.66
CA GLU A 263 10.69 2.66 -3.35
C GLU A 263 11.29 3.95 -2.79
N ILE A 264 11.39 4.05 -1.47
CA ILE A 264 11.98 5.21 -0.79
C ILE A 264 13.47 5.33 -1.17
N PHE A 265 14.25 4.25 -1.03
CA PHE A 265 15.66 4.26 -1.37
C PHE A 265 15.93 4.44 -2.87
N ASP A 266 15.04 4.00 -3.74
CA ASP A 266 15.13 4.26 -5.18
C ASP A 266 14.79 5.72 -5.52
N ALA A 267 14.21 6.49 -4.60
CA ALA A 267 13.64 7.80 -4.83
C ALA A 267 12.78 7.83 -6.11
N ARG A 268 11.81 6.92 -6.20
CA ARG A 268 10.96 6.81 -7.39
C ARG A 268 10.18 8.08 -7.61
N LYS A 269 10.14 8.55 -8.86
CA LYS A 269 9.41 9.77 -9.25
C LYS A 269 7.91 9.70 -8.94
N LYS A 270 7.31 8.51 -9.04
CA LYS A 270 5.93 8.25 -8.65
C LYS A 270 5.91 6.98 -7.81
N PRO A 271 5.49 7.04 -6.54
CA PRO A 271 5.30 5.85 -5.72
C PRO A 271 4.18 4.98 -6.29
N SER A 272 4.22 3.67 -6.01
CA SER A 272 3.20 2.72 -6.51
C SER A 272 1.83 2.99 -5.91
N SER A 273 1.80 3.45 -4.66
CA SER A 273 0.59 3.86 -3.94
C SER A 273 0.76 5.27 -3.35
N PRO A 274 0.63 6.33 -4.18
CA PRO A 274 0.68 7.69 -3.68
C PRO A 274 -0.47 7.93 -2.71
N LYS A 275 -0.17 8.54 -1.56
CA LYS A 275 -1.11 8.80 -0.47
C LYS A 275 -0.91 10.22 0.04
N MET A 276 -2.01 10.90 0.39
CA MET A 276 -1.96 12.15 1.15
C MET A 276 -2.89 12.06 2.36
N GLU A 277 -2.50 12.72 3.42
CA GLU A 277 -3.32 12.99 4.60
C GLU A 277 -3.59 14.47 4.68
N ILE A 278 -4.84 14.86 4.53
CA ILE A 278 -5.28 16.24 4.46
C ILE A 278 -6.07 16.53 5.73
N TYR A 279 -5.55 17.44 6.54
CA TYR A 279 -6.22 17.95 7.73
C TYR A 279 -7.03 19.19 7.37
N LEU A 280 -8.23 19.28 7.91
CA LEU A 280 -9.11 20.43 7.74
C LEU A 280 -8.66 21.60 8.62
N SER A 281 -8.96 22.83 8.20
CA SER A 281 -8.77 24.00 9.04
C SER A 281 -9.71 23.95 10.24
N LYS A 282 -9.37 24.64 11.33
CA LYS A 282 -10.15 24.62 12.59
C LYS A 282 -11.62 25.03 12.39
N GLU A 283 -11.89 25.90 11.42
CA GLU A 283 -13.22 26.41 11.10
C GLU A 283 -14.09 25.39 10.35
N HIS A 284 -13.47 24.48 9.59
CA HIS A 284 -14.13 23.50 8.74
C HIS A 284 -14.00 22.05 9.26
N ASN A 285 -13.60 21.85 10.51
CA ASN A 285 -13.38 20.52 11.10
C ASN A 285 -14.70 19.81 11.49
N ASN A 286 -15.61 19.70 10.55
CA ASN A 286 -16.90 19.05 10.68
C ASN A 286 -17.07 17.93 9.66
N GLU A 287 -17.85 16.92 9.98
CA GLU A 287 -18.10 15.77 9.08
C GLU A 287 -18.76 16.20 7.76
N LYS A 288 -19.64 17.20 7.78
CA LYS A 288 -20.32 17.72 6.59
C LYS A 288 -19.33 18.40 5.64
N ASP A 289 -18.48 19.27 6.17
CA ASP A 289 -17.46 19.97 5.39
C ASP A 289 -16.41 19.00 4.85
N ALA A 290 -16.04 17.99 5.65
CA ALA A 290 -15.16 16.92 5.21
C ALA A 290 -15.74 16.15 4.01
N LYS A 291 -17.04 15.84 4.00
CA LYS A 291 -17.69 15.18 2.87
C LYS A 291 -17.71 16.05 1.61
N ILE A 292 -18.06 17.32 1.75
CA ILE A 292 -18.08 18.27 0.62
C ILE A 292 -16.67 18.43 0.03
N LEU A 293 -15.66 18.55 0.90
CA LEU A 293 -14.28 18.68 0.44
C LEU A 293 -13.77 17.40 -0.21
N ALA A 294 -14.10 16.23 0.34
CA ALA A 294 -13.76 14.94 -0.25
C ALA A 294 -14.33 14.77 -1.67
N GLU A 295 -15.57 15.20 -1.89
CA GLU A 295 -16.21 15.22 -3.21
C GLU A 295 -15.52 16.20 -4.18
N LYS A 296 -15.10 17.37 -3.70
CA LYS A 296 -14.35 18.34 -4.51
C LYS A 296 -12.97 17.84 -4.91
N ILE A 297 -12.31 17.06 -4.04
CA ILE A 297 -10.94 16.54 -4.27
C ILE A 297 -10.95 15.30 -5.16
N LYS A 298 -11.94 14.42 -5.02
CA LYS A 298 -12.01 13.17 -5.76
C LYS A 298 -12.05 13.41 -7.27
N GLU A 299 -11.10 12.81 -7.99
CA GLU A 299 -11.10 12.80 -9.46
C GLU A 299 -12.28 11.97 -9.97
N VAL A 300 -13.08 12.58 -10.85
CA VAL A 300 -14.17 11.92 -11.56
C VAL A 300 -13.87 11.97 -13.04
N THR A 301 -13.68 10.81 -13.64
CA THR A 301 -13.39 10.65 -15.07
C THR A 301 -14.69 10.43 -15.85
N LEU A 302 -14.68 10.76 -17.13
CA LEU A 302 -15.84 10.52 -18.02
C LEU A 302 -16.23 9.03 -18.04
N LYS A 303 -15.27 8.12 -17.90
CA LYS A 303 -15.51 6.67 -17.81
C LYS A 303 -16.40 6.28 -16.62
N GLU A 304 -16.34 6.99 -15.50
CA GLU A 304 -17.14 6.69 -14.32
C GLU A 304 -18.58 7.16 -14.42
N ILE A 305 -18.82 8.19 -15.25
CA ILE A 305 -20.15 8.79 -15.48
C ILE A 305 -20.83 8.16 -16.67
N ALA A 306 -20.08 7.68 -17.67
CA ALA A 306 -20.62 7.10 -18.89
C ALA A 306 -20.95 5.61 -18.69
N SER A 307 -22.16 5.20 -19.03
CA SER A 307 -22.53 3.77 -19.12
C SER A 307 -21.95 3.12 -20.36
N GLU A 308 -22.03 3.81 -21.52
CA GLU A 308 -21.54 3.33 -22.80
C GLU A 308 -20.96 4.49 -23.62
N ILE A 309 -19.94 4.21 -24.43
CA ILE A 309 -19.38 5.13 -25.40
C ILE A 309 -19.45 4.45 -26.77
N ASN A 310 -20.44 4.83 -27.57
CA ASN A 310 -20.71 4.27 -28.88
C ASN A 310 -20.08 5.12 -29.98
N LEU A 311 -19.51 4.46 -30.98
CA LEU A 311 -18.93 5.10 -32.15
C LEU A 311 -19.88 4.89 -33.36
N ASN A 312 -20.45 5.96 -33.86
CA ASN A 312 -21.24 5.95 -35.11
C ASN A 312 -20.34 6.35 -36.27
N PHE A 313 -19.87 5.36 -37.01
CA PHE A 313 -18.95 5.58 -38.12
C PHE A 313 -19.65 6.22 -39.33
N SER A 314 -20.95 5.97 -39.53
CA SER A 314 -21.73 6.56 -40.63
C SER A 314 -21.80 8.08 -40.52
N ASP A 315 -22.10 8.59 -39.32
CA ASP A 315 -22.26 10.01 -39.03
C ASP A 315 -20.98 10.65 -38.49
N LYS A 316 -19.93 9.87 -38.33
CA LYS A 316 -18.68 10.29 -37.67
C LYS A 316 -18.90 10.99 -36.32
N ASN A 317 -19.79 10.43 -35.50
CA ASN A 317 -20.15 10.97 -34.21
C ASN A 317 -19.78 9.97 -33.08
N ILE A 318 -19.46 10.51 -31.92
CA ILE A 318 -19.26 9.71 -30.69
C ILE A 318 -20.46 10.00 -29.78
N GLU A 319 -21.27 8.98 -29.50
CA GLU A 319 -22.38 9.07 -28.56
C GLU A 319 -21.98 8.52 -27.20
N ILE A 320 -22.09 9.34 -26.16
CA ILE A 320 -21.80 8.99 -24.78
C ILE A 320 -23.12 8.89 -24.02
N LYS A 321 -23.54 7.68 -23.68
CA LYS A 321 -24.70 7.46 -22.81
C LYS A 321 -24.29 7.64 -21.36
N ILE A 322 -25.06 8.41 -20.62
CA ILE A 322 -24.74 8.78 -19.24
C ILE A 322 -25.49 7.86 -18.26
N ASP A 323 -24.79 7.42 -17.21
CA ASP A 323 -25.39 6.70 -16.10
C ASP A 323 -26.01 7.69 -15.10
N LYS A 324 -27.36 7.70 -15.02
CA LYS A 324 -28.10 8.54 -14.06
C LYS A 324 -27.78 8.23 -12.59
N LYS A 325 -27.40 6.99 -12.28
CA LYS A 325 -26.96 6.61 -10.93
C LYS A 325 -25.59 7.21 -10.64
N GLY A 326 -24.67 7.14 -11.60
CA GLY A 326 -23.33 7.73 -11.49
C GLY A 326 -23.37 9.25 -11.31
N LEU A 327 -24.22 9.95 -12.03
CA LEU A 327 -24.39 11.41 -11.88
C LEU A 327 -24.94 11.81 -10.50
N LYS A 328 -25.92 11.04 -9.97
CA LYS A 328 -26.45 11.31 -8.63
C LYS A 328 -25.41 11.09 -7.54
N GLN A 329 -24.56 10.07 -7.68
CA GLN A 329 -23.48 9.76 -6.72
C GLN A 329 -22.34 10.77 -6.76
N THR A 330 -22.11 11.41 -7.91
CA THR A 330 -21.01 12.38 -8.08
C THR A 330 -21.48 13.83 -7.95
N HIS A 331 -22.77 14.08 -7.75
CA HIS A 331 -23.38 15.43 -7.67
C HIS A 331 -23.03 16.34 -8.87
N ILE A 332 -22.76 15.75 -10.07
CA ILE A 332 -22.38 16.49 -11.27
C ILE A 332 -23.59 16.62 -12.20
N SER A 333 -23.85 17.83 -12.72
CA SER A 333 -24.89 18.05 -13.73
C SER A 333 -24.36 17.74 -15.15
N ILE A 334 -25.27 17.27 -16.04
CA ILE A 334 -24.93 17.01 -17.46
C ILE A 334 -24.37 18.26 -18.12
N LYS A 335 -24.93 19.42 -17.82
CA LYS A 335 -24.47 20.72 -18.36
C LYS A 335 -22.99 20.97 -18.08
N ARG A 336 -22.55 20.69 -16.83
CA ARG A 336 -21.16 20.85 -16.44
C ARG A 336 -20.21 19.91 -17.16
N VAL A 337 -20.69 18.68 -17.49
CA VAL A 337 -19.92 17.73 -18.32
C VAL A 337 -19.75 18.28 -19.74
N VAL A 338 -20.82 18.81 -20.34
CA VAL A 338 -20.81 19.39 -21.71
C VAL A 338 -19.91 20.63 -21.76
N GLU A 339 -20.02 21.54 -20.78
CA GLU A 339 -19.15 22.72 -20.66
C GLU A 339 -17.69 22.32 -20.61
N LYS A 340 -17.37 21.34 -19.74
CA LYS A 340 -15.99 20.87 -19.57
C LYS A 340 -15.42 20.19 -20.83
N LEU A 341 -16.23 19.46 -21.56
CA LEU A 341 -15.83 18.86 -22.83
C LEU A 341 -15.62 19.95 -23.91
N ASN A 342 -16.43 20.99 -23.92
CA ASN A 342 -16.28 22.12 -24.85
C ASN A 342 -15.03 22.95 -24.51
N ASP A 343 -14.72 23.19 -23.24
CA ASP A 343 -13.48 23.85 -22.79
C ASP A 343 -12.21 23.12 -23.25
N LEU A 344 -12.30 21.80 -23.40
CA LEU A 344 -11.22 20.95 -23.89
C LEU A 344 -11.15 20.86 -25.43
N GLY A 345 -11.99 21.62 -26.13
CA GLY A 345 -12.02 21.70 -27.59
C GLY A 345 -12.85 20.61 -28.26
N PHE A 346 -13.72 19.91 -27.53
CA PHE A 346 -14.63 18.95 -28.11
C PHE A 346 -16.00 19.62 -28.35
N ASN A 347 -16.51 19.54 -29.59
CA ASN A 347 -17.85 20.06 -29.91
C ASN A 347 -18.95 19.14 -29.36
N ALA A 348 -19.23 19.27 -28.04
CA ALA A 348 -20.21 18.46 -27.34
C ALA A 348 -21.60 19.11 -27.35
N LYS A 349 -22.64 18.33 -27.71
CA LYS A 349 -24.04 18.74 -27.65
C LYS A 349 -24.82 17.79 -26.74
N GLU A 350 -25.68 18.35 -25.89
CA GLU A 350 -26.58 17.59 -25.04
C GLU A 350 -27.78 17.07 -25.87
N LYS A 351 -28.13 15.78 -25.73
CA LYS A 351 -29.32 15.18 -26.32
C LYS A 351 -29.99 14.28 -25.28
N SER A 352 -31.02 14.80 -24.63
CA SER A 352 -31.79 14.12 -23.57
C SER A 352 -30.92 13.44 -22.50
N ASP A 353 -30.51 12.17 -22.68
CA ASP A 353 -29.74 11.36 -21.78
C ASP A 353 -28.36 10.97 -22.32
N SER A 354 -27.97 11.52 -23.46
CA SER A 354 -26.67 11.27 -24.11
C SER A 354 -26.00 12.57 -24.55
N ILE A 355 -24.67 12.52 -24.65
CA ILE A 355 -23.86 13.60 -25.19
C ILE A 355 -23.33 13.15 -26.53
N ILE A 356 -23.55 13.95 -27.55
CA ILE A 356 -23.04 13.71 -28.90
C ILE A 356 -21.85 14.62 -29.16
N LEU A 357 -20.73 14.01 -29.54
CA LEU A 357 -19.54 14.70 -30.00
C LEU A 357 -19.39 14.56 -31.49
N ASN A 358 -19.28 15.68 -32.19
CA ASN A 358 -19.03 15.69 -33.62
C ASN A 358 -17.55 15.45 -33.91
N ALA A 359 -17.23 14.38 -34.62
CA ALA A 359 -15.88 13.97 -35.00
C ALA A 359 -15.68 13.92 -36.53
N SER A 360 -16.44 14.74 -37.29
CA SER A 360 -16.42 14.76 -38.76
C SER A 360 -15.05 15.08 -39.37
N GLU A 361 -14.21 15.82 -38.64
CA GLU A 361 -12.89 16.23 -39.11
C GLU A 361 -11.81 15.15 -38.89
N PHE A 362 -12.11 14.09 -38.12
CA PHE A 362 -11.13 13.06 -37.74
C PHE A 362 -11.20 11.84 -38.64
N SER A 363 -10.04 11.20 -38.86
CA SER A 363 -9.95 9.89 -39.51
C SER A 363 -10.46 8.77 -38.58
N PHE A 364 -10.80 7.60 -39.10
CA PHE A 364 -11.29 6.47 -38.31
C PHE A 364 -10.32 6.05 -37.19
N LYS A 365 -9.00 6.08 -37.44
CA LYS A 365 -7.97 5.79 -36.45
C LYS A 365 -7.94 6.82 -35.34
N GLU A 366 -8.10 8.09 -35.68
CA GLU A 366 -8.12 9.19 -34.72
C GLU A 366 -9.37 9.17 -33.86
N ILE A 367 -10.52 8.75 -34.39
CA ILE A 367 -11.77 8.58 -33.63
C ILE A 367 -11.59 7.54 -32.52
N TYR A 368 -10.88 6.42 -32.77
CA TYR A 368 -10.54 5.44 -31.72
C TYR A 368 -9.61 6.03 -30.67
N GLN A 369 -8.60 6.76 -31.08
CA GLN A 369 -7.69 7.43 -30.13
C GLN A 369 -8.43 8.48 -29.30
N LEU A 370 -9.35 9.19 -29.92
CA LEU A 370 -10.21 10.18 -29.28
C LEU A 370 -11.11 9.53 -28.22
N LYS A 371 -11.73 8.39 -28.53
CA LYS A 371 -12.50 7.60 -27.55
C LYS A 371 -11.67 7.25 -26.31
N GLU A 372 -10.45 6.77 -26.50
CA GLU A 372 -9.57 6.43 -25.35
C GLU A 372 -9.09 7.67 -24.58
N LYS A 373 -8.91 8.81 -25.24
CA LYS A 373 -8.64 10.10 -24.58
C LYS A 373 -9.87 10.56 -23.78
N LEU A 374 -11.06 10.49 -24.35
CA LEU A 374 -12.31 10.87 -23.69
C LEU A 374 -12.58 10.07 -22.44
N LYS A 375 -12.32 8.76 -22.42
CA LYS A 375 -12.47 7.92 -21.23
C LYS A 375 -11.62 8.43 -20.05
N LYS A 376 -10.43 8.97 -20.34
CA LYS A 376 -9.48 9.47 -19.36
C LYS A 376 -9.67 10.96 -19.03
N THR A 377 -10.63 11.63 -19.68
CA THR A 377 -10.90 13.04 -19.44
C THR A 377 -11.48 13.25 -18.05
N ILE A 378 -10.90 14.17 -17.31
CA ILE A 378 -11.31 14.54 -15.95
C ILE A 378 -12.43 15.57 -16.06
N ILE A 379 -13.58 15.26 -15.51
CA ILE A 379 -14.75 16.14 -15.50
C ILE A 379 -14.79 17.02 -14.26
N SER A 380 -14.44 16.43 -13.10
CA SER A 380 -14.43 17.14 -11.81
C SER A 380 -13.33 16.57 -10.93
N GLY A 381 -12.94 17.32 -9.90
CA GLY A 381 -11.92 16.90 -8.93
C GLY A 381 -10.50 17.28 -9.32
N ILE A 382 -9.56 16.83 -8.50
CA ILE A 382 -8.13 17.06 -8.65
C ILE A 382 -7.50 15.86 -9.36
N LYS A 383 -6.73 16.14 -10.40
CA LYS A 383 -6.01 15.12 -11.16
C LYS A 383 -5.14 14.24 -10.28
N ASP A 384 -5.09 12.95 -10.60
CA ASP A 384 -4.31 11.89 -9.94
C ASP A 384 -4.88 11.46 -8.55
N VAL A 385 -5.98 12.01 -8.04
CA VAL A 385 -6.63 11.62 -6.78
C VAL A 385 -7.83 10.70 -7.05
N LYS A 386 -7.60 9.40 -7.02
CA LYS A 386 -8.60 8.38 -7.43
C LYS A 386 -9.62 8.04 -6.35
N GLN A 387 -9.19 7.91 -5.12
CA GLN A 387 -10.05 7.54 -3.98
C GLN A 387 -9.82 8.47 -2.82
N VAL A 388 -10.89 8.72 -2.08
CA VAL A 388 -10.88 9.61 -0.92
C VAL A 388 -11.64 8.92 0.21
N LEU A 389 -11.03 8.84 1.39
CA LEU A 389 -11.61 8.30 2.61
C LEU A 389 -11.57 9.36 3.71
N ILE A 390 -12.62 9.44 4.49
CA ILE A 390 -12.70 10.33 5.64
C ILE A 390 -12.54 9.46 6.89
N ILE A 391 -11.55 9.80 7.71
CA ILE A 391 -11.28 9.12 8.98
C ILE A 391 -11.28 10.17 10.10
N LYS A 392 -11.86 9.80 11.22
CA LYS A 392 -11.76 10.60 12.44
C LYS A 392 -10.55 10.13 13.24
N LYS A 393 -9.51 10.96 13.31
CA LYS A 393 -8.33 10.74 14.17
C LYS A 393 -8.49 11.63 15.40
N GLU A 394 -8.67 11.02 16.57
CA GLU A 394 -8.87 11.71 17.86
C GLU A 394 -9.99 12.76 17.80
N ARG A 395 -9.66 14.03 17.58
CA ARG A 395 -10.59 15.17 17.50
C ARG A 395 -10.72 15.77 16.11
N ASP A 396 -9.83 15.39 15.17
CA ASP A 396 -9.75 15.96 13.83
C ASP A 396 -10.33 15.01 12.77
N PHE A 397 -11.08 15.57 11.82
CA PHE A 397 -11.45 14.86 10.61
C PHE A 397 -10.29 14.94 9.61
N VAL A 398 -9.79 13.78 9.19
CA VAL A 398 -8.68 13.67 8.25
C VAL A 398 -9.17 13.02 6.98
N ILE A 399 -8.87 13.64 5.86
CA ILE A 399 -9.15 13.08 4.53
C ILE A 399 -7.91 12.37 4.04
N ILE A 400 -8.01 11.05 3.85
CA ILE A 400 -6.94 10.25 3.28
C ILE A 400 -7.26 10.02 1.81
N THR A 401 -6.30 10.32 0.93
CA THR A 401 -6.46 10.14 -0.51
C THR A 401 -5.55 9.05 -1.05
N LEU A 402 -6.01 8.32 -2.06
CA LEU A 402 -5.17 7.50 -2.93
C LEU A 402 -4.87 8.31 -4.19
N GLY A 403 -3.65 8.77 -4.26
CA GLY A 403 -3.20 9.75 -5.24
C GLY A 403 -2.61 10.99 -4.56
N SER A 404 -1.69 11.69 -5.23
CA SER A 404 -1.04 12.89 -4.71
C SER A 404 -1.11 14.02 -5.73
N ASN A 405 -1.43 15.23 -5.25
CA ASN A 405 -1.33 16.49 -5.97
C ASN A 405 -1.32 17.64 -4.97
N LEU A 406 -0.18 17.80 -4.28
CA LEU A 406 -0.02 18.81 -3.23
C LEU A 406 -0.24 20.23 -3.74
N LYS A 407 0.25 20.55 -4.95
CA LYS A 407 0.17 21.91 -5.52
C LYS A 407 -1.25 22.43 -5.57
N LYS A 408 -2.21 21.59 -6.02
CA LYS A 408 -3.62 22.00 -6.10
C LYS A 408 -4.35 21.98 -4.76
N ILE A 409 -3.93 21.08 -3.85
CA ILE A 409 -4.58 20.99 -2.53
C ILE A 409 -4.22 22.16 -1.65
N ILE A 410 -2.99 22.68 -1.73
CA ILE A 410 -2.55 23.87 -0.98
C ILE A 410 -3.34 25.14 -1.36
N GLU A 411 -3.86 25.21 -2.60
CA GLU A 411 -4.68 26.34 -3.06
C GLU A 411 -6.06 26.39 -2.40
N LEU A 412 -6.52 25.27 -1.82
CA LEU A 412 -7.82 25.19 -1.15
C LEU A 412 -7.77 25.90 0.21
N LYS A 413 -8.77 26.74 0.48
CA LYS A 413 -8.87 27.53 1.72
C LYS A 413 -9.27 26.67 2.93
N GLU A 414 -9.99 25.59 2.69
CA GLU A 414 -10.54 24.70 3.72
C GLU A 414 -9.50 23.77 4.35
N VAL A 415 -8.28 23.71 3.76
CA VAL A 415 -7.21 22.80 4.15
C VAL A 415 -6.22 23.48 5.09
N ASN A 416 -5.80 22.73 6.12
CA ASN A 416 -4.69 23.15 6.97
C ASN A 416 -3.35 22.85 6.29
N LYS A 417 -2.68 23.89 5.81
CA LYS A 417 -1.44 23.79 5.04
C LYS A 417 -0.25 23.26 5.86
N ASP A 418 -0.26 23.53 7.18
CA ASP A 418 0.84 23.15 8.08
C ASP A 418 0.83 21.66 8.43
N LYS A 419 -0.34 21.02 8.33
CA LYS A 419 -0.54 19.60 8.66
C LYS A 419 -0.74 18.70 7.43
N LEU A 420 -0.43 19.20 6.23
CA LEU A 420 -0.58 18.43 5.00
C LEU A 420 0.59 17.46 4.83
N ILE A 421 0.30 16.17 4.69
CA ILE A 421 1.30 15.10 4.56
C ILE A 421 1.08 14.36 3.25
N SER A 422 2.15 14.10 2.51
CA SER A 422 2.16 13.23 1.34
C SER A 422 3.32 12.25 1.43
N ASN A 423 3.20 11.09 0.80
CA ASN A 423 4.27 10.09 0.72
C ASN A 423 5.10 10.18 -0.57
N ASP A 424 4.88 11.19 -1.42
CA ASP A 424 5.67 11.43 -2.62
C ASP A 424 6.85 12.36 -2.31
N LEU A 425 8.06 11.80 -2.33
CA LEU A 425 9.31 12.49 -1.96
C LEU A 425 9.62 13.68 -2.89
N HIS A 426 9.39 13.49 -4.19
CA HIS A 426 9.70 14.52 -5.19
C HIS A 426 8.72 15.68 -5.14
N GLU A 427 7.44 15.38 -4.96
CA GLU A 427 6.41 16.40 -4.86
C GLU A 427 6.60 17.25 -3.60
N VAL A 428 6.91 16.61 -2.46
CA VAL A 428 7.22 17.31 -1.21
C VAL A 428 8.49 18.16 -1.34
N ALA A 429 9.55 17.64 -1.99
CA ALA A 429 10.77 18.42 -2.24
C ALA A 429 10.53 19.65 -3.12
N GLU A 430 9.63 19.54 -4.10
CA GLU A 430 9.30 20.64 -5.02
C GLU A 430 8.44 21.72 -4.36
N VAL A 431 7.51 21.31 -3.47
CA VAL A 431 6.51 22.21 -2.86
C VAL A 431 7.01 22.80 -1.54
N PHE A 432 7.56 21.96 -0.65
CA PHE A 432 7.98 22.35 0.71
C PHE A 432 9.49 22.47 0.88
N GLY A 433 10.26 22.06 -0.12
CA GLY A 433 11.71 22.12 -0.09
C GLY A 433 12.39 20.83 0.36
N ILE A 434 13.74 20.83 0.27
CA ILE A 434 14.56 19.62 0.47
C ILE A 434 14.56 19.14 1.93
N GLU A 435 14.49 20.03 2.91
CA GLU A 435 14.45 19.68 4.32
C GLU A 435 13.16 18.96 4.69
N ALA A 436 12.03 19.38 4.10
CA ALA A 436 10.77 18.68 4.28
C ALA A 436 10.83 17.27 3.67
N ALA A 437 11.48 17.12 2.52
CA ALA A 437 11.68 15.80 1.91
C ALA A 437 12.63 14.92 2.75
N ARG A 438 13.69 15.50 3.34
CA ARG A 438 14.57 14.80 4.30
C ARG A 438 13.76 14.25 5.47
N GLN A 439 12.96 15.08 6.10
CA GLN A 439 12.14 14.65 7.23
C GLN A 439 11.10 13.60 6.82
N LEU A 440 10.52 13.74 5.63
CA LEU A 440 9.60 12.76 5.09
C LEU A 440 10.28 11.39 4.89
N ILE A 441 11.51 11.36 4.35
CA ILE A 441 12.26 10.11 4.19
C ILE A 441 12.44 9.42 5.56
N ILE A 442 12.84 10.19 6.60
CA ILE A 442 13.02 9.66 7.94
C ILE A 442 11.71 9.08 8.47
N ASN A 443 10.62 9.82 8.39
CA ASN A 443 9.31 9.41 8.88
C ASN A 443 8.79 8.17 8.17
N GLU A 444 8.83 8.14 6.83
CA GLU A 444 8.36 7.00 6.04
C GLU A 444 9.18 5.72 6.31
N ILE A 445 10.51 5.83 6.42
CA ILE A 445 11.35 4.68 6.77
C ILE A 445 11.01 4.21 8.18
N TYR A 446 10.90 5.12 9.14
CA TYR A 446 10.56 4.82 10.53
C TYR A 446 9.21 4.11 10.64
N ASP A 447 8.19 4.61 9.93
CA ASP A 447 6.85 4.02 9.91
C ASP A 447 6.86 2.61 9.31
N VAL A 448 7.61 2.41 8.21
CA VAL A 448 7.76 1.08 7.59
C VAL A 448 8.41 0.09 8.55
N ILE A 449 9.45 0.50 9.27
CA ILE A 449 10.18 -0.36 10.21
C ILE A 449 9.31 -0.70 11.41
N ASN A 450 8.70 0.31 12.04
CA ASN A 450 7.84 0.12 13.21
C ASN A 450 6.61 -0.74 12.91
N THR A 451 6.00 -0.54 11.75
CA THR A 451 4.84 -1.34 11.32
C THR A 451 5.18 -2.82 11.20
N GLN A 452 6.44 -3.15 10.91
CA GLN A 452 6.93 -4.53 10.86
C GLN A 452 7.40 -5.05 12.24
N GLY A 453 7.32 -4.24 13.28
CA GLY A 453 7.79 -4.61 14.63
C GLY A 453 9.29 -4.73 14.76
N LEU A 454 10.03 -4.10 13.85
CA LEU A 454 11.49 -4.05 13.84
C LEU A 454 11.99 -2.77 14.49
N ASN A 455 13.22 -2.77 14.95
CA ASN A 455 13.83 -1.61 15.59
C ASN A 455 15.16 -1.27 14.89
N ILE A 456 15.26 -0.04 14.38
CA ILE A 456 16.52 0.54 13.86
C ILE A 456 16.66 1.91 14.51
N ASP A 457 17.85 2.23 14.99
CA ASP A 457 18.10 3.52 15.61
C ASP A 457 17.91 4.67 14.61
N ILE A 458 17.25 5.74 15.07
CA ILE A 458 16.89 6.90 14.24
C ILE A 458 18.14 7.61 13.65
N ARG A 459 19.30 7.49 14.28
CA ARG A 459 20.56 8.09 13.80
C ARG A 459 20.97 7.51 12.45
N HIS A 460 20.78 6.18 12.27
CA HIS A 460 21.01 5.52 10.99
C HIS A 460 20.06 6.03 9.90
N LEU A 461 18.77 6.23 10.27
CA LEU A 461 17.77 6.76 9.34
C LEU A 461 18.15 8.18 8.87
N LYS A 462 18.55 9.03 9.83
CA LYS A 462 19.01 10.40 9.55
C LYS A 462 20.21 10.41 8.60
N LEU A 463 21.22 9.54 8.84
CA LEU A 463 22.39 9.47 7.97
C LEU A 463 22.03 9.14 6.53
N VAL A 464 21.16 8.14 6.31
CA VAL A 464 20.72 7.79 4.96
C VAL A 464 19.93 8.92 4.31
N ALA A 465 19.01 9.57 5.04
CA ALA A 465 18.26 10.70 4.54
C ALA A 465 19.18 11.86 4.13
N ASP A 466 20.21 12.17 4.93
CA ASP A 466 21.19 13.23 4.64
C ASP A 466 21.98 12.93 3.37
N VAL A 467 22.43 11.69 3.20
CA VAL A 467 23.11 11.27 1.97
C VAL A 467 22.20 11.39 0.73
N MET A 468 20.91 11.09 0.88
CA MET A 468 19.94 11.18 -0.22
C MET A 468 19.59 12.64 -0.59
N THR A 469 19.78 13.60 0.31
CA THR A 469 19.35 15.00 0.14
C THR A 469 20.48 16.02 0.10
N ASN A 470 21.71 15.61 0.41
CA ASN A 470 22.89 16.47 0.52
C ASN A 470 23.10 17.43 -0.68
N THR A 471 22.73 17.02 -1.89
CA THR A 471 22.94 17.81 -3.11
C THR A 471 21.82 18.82 -3.39
N GLY A 472 20.88 19.02 -2.46
CA GLY A 472 19.70 19.87 -2.66
C GLY A 472 18.63 19.27 -3.57
N LYS A 473 18.82 18.03 -4.02
CA LYS A 473 17.84 17.26 -4.79
C LYS A 473 17.75 15.85 -4.22
N VAL A 474 16.54 15.29 -4.16
CA VAL A 474 16.35 13.91 -3.70
C VAL A 474 17.00 12.95 -4.71
N LYS A 475 17.96 12.16 -4.24
CA LYS A 475 18.65 11.15 -5.04
C LYS A 475 18.52 9.78 -4.41
N GLY A 476 18.19 8.79 -5.24
CA GLY A 476 18.07 7.42 -4.78
C GLY A 476 19.42 6.73 -4.58
N VAL A 477 19.42 5.72 -3.73
CA VAL A 477 20.54 4.78 -3.53
C VAL A 477 20.58 3.79 -4.69
N THR A 478 20.85 4.32 -5.88
CA THR A 478 20.88 3.58 -7.14
C THR A 478 22.13 3.88 -7.92
N ARG A 479 22.40 3.06 -8.95
CA ARG A 479 23.55 3.28 -9.84
C ARG A 479 23.56 4.67 -10.48
N MET A 480 22.41 5.18 -10.87
CA MET A 480 22.27 6.51 -11.51
C MET A 480 22.09 7.65 -10.48
N GLY A 481 21.91 7.32 -9.21
CA GLY A 481 21.75 8.29 -8.12
C GLY A 481 23.06 8.60 -7.40
N ILE A 482 23.12 8.26 -6.11
CA ILE A 482 24.25 8.56 -5.23
C ILE A 482 25.55 7.92 -5.72
N ILE A 483 25.49 6.67 -6.19
CA ILE A 483 26.70 5.92 -6.60
C ILE A 483 27.35 6.55 -7.83
N ALA A 484 26.60 7.14 -8.75
CA ALA A 484 27.13 7.82 -9.91
C ALA A 484 27.98 9.06 -9.57
N GLN A 485 27.80 9.62 -8.37
CA GLN A 485 28.48 10.85 -7.93
C GLN A 485 29.82 10.59 -7.25
N LYS A 486 30.13 9.33 -6.96
CA LYS A 486 31.43 9.00 -6.38
C LYS A 486 32.56 9.39 -7.34
N SER A 487 33.56 10.07 -6.81
CA SER A 487 34.74 10.55 -7.59
C SER A 487 35.58 9.37 -8.09
N SER A 488 35.71 8.30 -7.30
CA SER A 488 36.51 7.13 -7.65
C SER A 488 35.83 6.28 -8.74
N ILE A 489 36.49 6.13 -9.88
CA ILE A 489 36.07 5.25 -10.98
C ILE A 489 36.01 3.80 -10.49
N LEU A 490 36.99 3.37 -9.69
CA LEU A 490 37.03 2.03 -9.11
C LEU A 490 35.82 1.78 -8.21
N ALA A 491 35.45 2.72 -7.34
CA ALA A 491 34.28 2.59 -6.48
C ALA A 491 32.97 2.46 -7.28
N ARG A 492 32.85 3.14 -8.42
CA ARG A 492 31.71 3.01 -9.33
C ARG A 492 31.73 1.67 -10.09
N ALA A 493 32.90 1.24 -10.54
CA ALA A 493 33.08 0.01 -11.32
C ALA A 493 32.84 -1.26 -10.48
N THR A 494 33.17 -1.24 -9.18
CA THR A 494 32.95 -2.39 -8.27
C THR A 494 31.48 -2.69 -8.00
N PHE A 495 30.60 -1.74 -8.24
CA PHE A 495 29.16 -1.96 -7.99
C PHE A 495 28.47 -2.67 -9.13
N GLU A 496 28.46 -2.08 -10.34
CA GLU A 496 27.79 -2.63 -11.52
C GLU A 496 28.44 -2.16 -12.82
N THR A 497 28.40 -3.03 -13.85
CA THR A 497 28.85 -2.72 -15.21
C THR A 497 30.23 -2.07 -15.30
N PRO A 498 31.32 -2.75 -14.83
CA PRO A 498 32.66 -2.22 -14.85
C PRO A 498 33.11 -1.76 -16.25
N GLU A 499 32.75 -2.53 -17.28
CA GLU A 499 33.08 -2.20 -18.67
C GLU A 499 32.67 -0.78 -19.07
N LYS A 500 31.44 -0.35 -18.71
CA LYS A 500 30.95 1.01 -19.03
C LYS A 500 31.65 2.12 -18.26
N GLN A 501 32.24 1.79 -17.10
CA GLN A 501 32.94 2.80 -16.29
C GLN A 501 34.39 3.01 -16.74
N PHE A 502 34.99 2.01 -17.40
CA PHE A 502 36.35 2.09 -17.90
C PHE A 502 36.43 2.57 -19.36
N VAL A 503 35.36 2.42 -20.14
CA VAL A 503 35.31 2.83 -21.56
C VAL A 503 34.88 4.29 -21.73
N ASN A 504 34.16 4.86 -20.78
CA ASN A 504 33.78 6.27 -20.74
C ASN A 504 34.70 7.06 -19.81
#